data_23fe617746af722da5a71132355a9aee
#
_entry.id   23fe617746af722da5a71132355a9aee
#
_cell.length_a   1.000
_cell.length_b   1.000
_cell.length_c   1.000
_cell.angle_alpha   90.00
_cell.angle_beta   90.00
_cell.angle_gamma   90.00
#
_symmetry.space_group_name_H-M   'P 1'
#
loop_
_entity.id
_entity.type
_entity.pdbx_description
1 polymer ?
#
loop_
_entity_poly.entity_id
_entity_poly.type
_entity_poly.pdbx_seq_one_letter_code
_entity_poly.pdbx_strand_id
1 'polypeptide(L)'
;EAYEYLGMLEQFDMSANGPETADGWALFIEASRLAYADRDHYVGDTDFVDVPVEGLLDRDYLASRAQLINPQQAIAEVSHGTPPGAEDRPEDATDDRPGTSHFVVMDADGDVVSMTTTVESPFGSGRMVGGFFLNNQLTDFSFVARDEEGRLLPNAVQPGKRPRSSMSPTIVLDANGDFELATGSPGGNSIIAYTAKSLVGMLDWGLSPEDAAALPNVVARGDTVNIEEGFDEAIMAELRDRGFTIQGGRGENSGIHIVRELEDGTLIGAADPRRDGIAAQP
;
A
#
# COMPACT_ATOMS: atom_id res chain seq x y z
N GLU A 1 2.08 4.46 6.42
CA GLU A 1 1.20 4.44 5.22
C GLU A 1 0.20 3.28 5.28
N ALA A 2 0.63 1.99 5.23
CA ALA A 2 -0.31 0.88 5.40
C ALA A 2 -1.04 0.93 6.75
N TYR A 3 -0.37 1.35 7.80
CA TYR A 3 -0.99 1.57 9.12
C TYR A 3 -1.99 2.72 9.15
N GLU A 4 -1.75 3.83 8.44
CA GLU A 4 -2.74 4.92 8.31
C GLU A 4 -4.01 4.42 7.63
N TYR A 5 -3.83 3.63 6.59
CA TYR A 5 -4.91 2.98 5.86
C TYR A 5 -5.79 2.13 6.79
N LEU A 6 -5.17 1.17 7.47
CA LEU A 6 -5.85 0.28 8.41
C LEU A 6 -6.44 1.05 9.60
N GLY A 7 -5.69 2.01 10.17
CA GLY A 7 -6.15 2.79 11.32
C GLY A 7 -7.35 3.70 11.01
N MET A 8 -7.53 4.15 9.76
CA MET A 8 -8.78 4.79 9.34
C MET A 8 -9.91 3.77 9.20
N LEU A 9 -9.65 2.58 8.64
CA LEU A 9 -10.65 1.53 8.46
C LEU A 9 -11.13 0.92 9.79
N GLU A 10 -10.30 0.91 10.84
CA GLU A 10 -10.70 0.52 12.21
C GLU A 10 -11.90 1.29 12.75
N GLN A 11 -12.23 2.47 12.20
CA GLN A 11 -13.38 3.27 12.61
C GLN A 11 -14.71 2.76 12.00
N PHE A 12 -14.66 1.78 11.12
CA PHE A 12 -15.81 1.24 10.39
C PHE A 12 -15.97 -0.27 10.65
N ASP A 13 -17.20 -0.75 10.57
CA ASP A 13 -17.48 -2.19 10.58
C ASP A 13 -17.19 -2.77 9.19
N MET A 14 -15.93 -3.07 8.93
CA MET A 14 -15.49 -3.66 7.65
C MET A 14 -16.04 -5.07 7.46
N SER A 15 -16.32 -5.82 8.54
CA SER A 15 -16.88 -7.17 8.46
C SER A 15 -18.33 -7.19 7.97
N ALA A 16 -19.08 -6.11 8.26
CA ALA A 16 -20.44 -5.90 7.72
C ALA A 16 -20.44 -5.35 6.29
N ASN A 17 -19.31 -4.88 5.80
CA ASN A 17 -19.11 -4.28 4.49
C ASN A 17 -18.04 -5.06 3.71
N GLY A 18 -18.40 -6.27 3.27
CA GLY A 18 -17.51 -7.19 2.58
C GLY A 18 -17.16 -6.78 1.15
N PRO A 19 -16.29 -7.57 0.49
CA PRO A 19 -15.80 -7.29 -0.87
C PRO A 19 -16.88 -7.41 -1.94
N GLU A 20 -18.06 -7.92 -1.59
CA GLU A 20 -19.25 -8.01 -2.46
C GLU A 20 -20.13 -6.74 -2.41
N THR A 21 -19.72 -5.71 -1.66
CA THR A 21 -20.50 -4.48 -1.46
C THR A 21 -19.78 -3.24 -1.98
N ALA A 22 -20.53 -2.30 -2.54
CA ALA A 22 -19.99 -0.99 -2.91
C ALA A 22 -19.58 -0.16 -1.68
N ASP A 23 -20.19 -0.40 -0.51
CA ASP A 23 -19.84 0.28 0.74
C ASP A 23 -18.44 -0.13 1.20
N GLY A 24 -18.12 -1.41 1.22
CA GLY A 24 -16.79 -1.90 1.57
C GLY A 24 -15.69 -1.31 0.68
N TRP A 25 -15.93 -1.31 -0.62
CA TRP A 25 -14.96 -0.72 -1.54
C TRP A 25 -14.89 0.80 -1.47
N ALA A 26 -16.01 1.49 -1.21
CA ALA A 26 -15.98 2.94 -1.00
C ALA A 26 -15.14 3.32 0.23
N LEU A 27 -15.30 2.60 1.34
CA LEU A 27 -14.48 2.77 2.55
C LEU A 27 -13.00 2.53 2.23
N PHE A 28 -12.68 1.42 1.55
CA PHE A 28 -11.33 1.07 1.16
C PHE A 28 -10.71 2.13 0.22
N ILE A 29 -11.43 2.59 -0.77
CA ILE A 29 -11.01 3.61 -1.73
C ILE A 29 -10.69 4.94 -1.04
N GLU A 30 -11.58 5.41 -0.16
CA GLU A 30 -11.39 6.71 0.49
C GLU A 30 -10.24 6.66 1.53
N ALA A 31 -10.11 5.59 2.29
CA ALA A 31 -8.96 5.40 3.16
C ALA A 31 -7.64 5.41 2.36
N SER A 32 -7.64 4.78 1.18
CA SER A 32 -6.52 4.84 0.23
C SER A 32 -6.17 6.26 -0.18
N ARG A 33 -7.16 7.01 -0.68
CA ARG A 33 -6.97 8.38 -1.18
C ARG A 33 -6.40 9.30 -0.10
N LEU A 34 -6.92 9.20 1.13
CA LEU A 34 -6.47 9.99 2.27
C LEU A 34 -5.06 9.62 2.71
N ALA A 35 -4.73 8.32 2.81
CA ALA A 35 -3.40 7.85 3.18
C ALA A 35 -2.35 8.22 2.14
N TYR A 36 -2.66 8.13 0.84
CA TYR A 36 -1.76 8.56 -0.22
C TYR A 36 -1.55 10.08 -0.22
N ALA A 37 -2.58 10.88 0.10
CA ALA A 37 -2.43 12.33 0.21
C ALA A 37 -1.46 12.71 1.34
N ASP A 38 -1.58 12.09 2.49
CA ASP A 38 -0.66 12.30 3.63
C ASP A 38 0.75 11.81 3.29
N ARG A 39 0.88 10.64 2.68
CA ARG A 39 2.16 10.09 2.23
C ARG A 39 2.88 11.02 1.26
N ASP A 40 2.20 11.45 0.23
CA ASP A 40 2.82 12.24 -0.84
C ASP A 40 3.29 13.60 -0.31
N HIS A 41 2.64 14.10 0.73
CA HIS A 41 3.02 15.37 1.35
C HIS A 41 4.15 15.23 2.40
N TYR A 42 4.10 14.18 3.24
CA TYR A 42 4.98 14.12 4.43
C TYR A 42 6.16 13.16 4.31
N VAL A 43 6.05 12.08 3.52
CA VAL A 43 7.02 10.98 3.59
C VAL A 43 8.28 11.23 2.78
N GLY A 44 9.41 11.11 3.45
CA GLY A 44 10.76 11.17 2.90
C GLY A 44 11.74 10.44 3.81
N ASP A 45 13.03 10.53 3.52
CA ASP A 45 14.07 9.96 4.38
C ASP A 45 14.15 10.71 5.71
N THR A 46 13.84 10.04 6.81
CA THR A 46 13.78 10.62 8.17
C THR A 46 15.13 11.15 8.68
N ASP A 47 16.24 10.79 8.06
CA ASP A 47 17.56 11.36 8.37
C ASP A 47 17.73 12.76 7.75
N PHE A 48 16.85 13.16 6.81
CA PHE A 48 16.92 14.41 6.05
C PHE A 48 15.66 15.26 6.13
N VAL A 49 14.54 14.66 6.49
CA VAL A 49 13.22 15.29 6.52
C VAL A 49 12.55 14.93 7.83
N ASP A 50 12.07 15.94 8.54
CA ASP A 50 11.32 15.74 9.79
C ASP A 50 9.91 15.19 9.50
N VAL A 51 9.81 13.88 9.25
CA VAL A 51 8.54 13.19 8.99
C VAL A 51 7.79 13.02 10.29
N PRO A 52 6.55 13.52 10.43
CA PRO A 52 5.77 13.42 11.67
C PRO A 52 5.20 12.00 11.86
N VAL A 53 6.09 11.00 12.00
CA VAL A 53 5.71 9.57 12.01
C VAL A 53 4.72 9.27 13.14
N GLU A 54 4.99 9.75 14.35
CA GLU A 54 4.09 9.54 15.50
C GLU A 54 2.72 10.22 15.27
N GLY A 55 2.72 11.41 14.66
CA GLY A 55 1.49 12.14 14.35
C GLY A 55 0.66 11.49 13.26
N LEU A 56 1.31 10.94 12.22
CA LEU A 56 0.63 10.17 11.17
C LEU A 56 0.01 8.86 11.68
N LEU A 57 0.52 8.32 12.79
CA LEU A 57 0.02 7.10 13.44
C LEU A 57 -0.84 7.40 14.69
N ASP A 58 -1.05 8.66 15.02
CA ASP A 58 -1.87 9.06 16.14
C ASP A 58 -3.34 8.66 15.93
N ARG A 59 -3.93 7.99 16.92
CA ARG A 59 -5.29 7.44 16.82
C ARG A 59 -6.36 8.51 16.65
N ASP A 60 -6.20 9.65 17.32
CA ASP A 60 -7.17 10.76 17.21
C ASP A 60 -7.07 11.42 15.84
N TYR A 61 -5.84 11.52 15.29
CA TYR A 61 -5.62 11.98 13.93
C TYR A 61 -6.29 11.04 12.91
N LEU A 62 -6.02 9.73 12.98
CA LEU A 62 -6.59 8.73 12.08
C LEU A 62 -8.12 8.71 12.17
N ALA A 63 -8.69 8.81 13.38
CA ALA A 63 -10.14 8.93 13.58
C ALA A 63 -10.70 10.21 12.93
N SER A 64 -9.97 11.34 13.01
CA SER A 64 -10.39 12.59 12.36
C SER A 64 -10.39 12.49 10.83
N ARG A 65 -9.39 11.78 10.26
CA ARG A 65 -9.34 11.50 8.81
C ARG A 65 -10.49 10.59 8.38
N ALA A 66 -10.78 9.55 9.16
CA ALA A 66 -11.88 8.63 8.91
C ALA A 66 -13.27 9.34 8.92
N GLN A 67 -13.44 10.39 9.73
CA GLN A 67 -14.69 11.19 9.73
C GLN A 67 -14.98 11.91 8.40
N LEU A 68 -13.99 12.06 7.53
CA LEU A 68 -14.18 12.60 6.18
C LEU A 68 -14.84 11.59 5.24
N ILE A 69 -14.74 10.29 5.56
CA ILE A 69 -15.21 9.20 4.71
C ILE A 69 -16.70 9.02 4.85
N ASN A 70 -17.40 9.11 3.73
CA ASN A 70 -18.80 8.74 3.60
C ASN A 70 -18.92 7.67 2.52
N PRO A 71 -19.26 6.40 2.84
CA PRO A 71 -19.33 5.36 1.83
C PRO A 71 -20.36 5.62 0.72
N GLN A 72 -21.35 6.51 0.96
CA GLN A 72 -22.39 6.83 -0.01
C GLN A 72 -22.02 7.98 -0.96
N GLN A 73 -20.87 8.64 -0.76
CA GLN A 73 -20.50 9.80 -1.58
C GLN A 73 -18.97 9.99 -1.55
N ALA A 74 -18.36 10.01 -2.74
CA ALA A 74 -16.93 10.28 -2.87
C ALA A 74 -16.56 11.67 -2.35
N ILE A 75 -15.41 11.76 -1.67
CA ILE A 75 -14.79 13.05 -1.31
C ILE A 75 -14.44 13.78 -2.62
N ALA A 76 -14.96 14.99 -2.79
CA ALA A 76 -14.82 15.73 -4.03
C ALA A 76 -13.37 16.19 -4.30
N GLU A 77 -12.65 16.57 -3.24
CA GLU A 77 -11.25 16.99 -3.30
C GLU A 77 -10.52 16.41 -2.09
N VAL A 78 -9.56 15.53 -2.36
CA VAL A 78 -8.75 14.89 -1.32
C VAL A 78 -7.46 15.67 -1.14
N SER A 79 -7.16 16.02 0.09
CA SER A 79 -5.92 16.68 0.48
C SER A 79 -5.31 15.98 1.70
N HIS A 80 -4.02 16.24 1.91
CA HIS A 80 -3.36 15.82 3.14
C HIS A 80 -4.01 16.46 4.37
N GLY A 81 -3.91 15.79 5.52
CA GLY A 81 -4.32 16.35 6.80
C GLY A 81 -3.19 17.15 7.45
N THR A 82 -3.36 17.44 8.73
CA THR A 82 -2.32 18.07 9.56
C THR A 82 -2.08 17.20 10.79
N PRO A 83 -1.24 16.16 10.69
CA PRO A 83 -0.94 15.30 11.83
C PRO A 83 -0.18 16.07 12.93
N PRO A 84 -0.29 15.68 14.18
CA PRO A 84 0.50 16.28 15.26
C PRO A 84 1.99 16.31 14.92
N GLY A 85 2.64 17.45 15.13
CA GLY A 85 4.05 17.67 14.82
C GLY A 85 4.36 17.92 13.34
N ALA A 86 3.36 18.08 12.48
CA ALA A 86 3.57 18.41 11.09
C ALA A 86 4.06 19.84 10.89
N GLU A 87 5.00 19.99 9.95
CA GLU A 87 5.45 21.30 9.45
C GLU A 87 4.90 21.53 8.03
N ASP A 88 4.70 22.80 7.65
CA ASP A 88 4.31 23.17 6.29
C ASP A 88 5.41 22.83 5.29
N ARG A 89 5.02 22.16 4.19
CA ARG A 89 5.93 21.61 3.17
C ARG A 89 5.40 21.80 1.77
N PRO A 90 6.28 21.83 0.75
CA PRO A 90 5.87 21.76 -0.63
C PRO A 90 5.33 20.39 -1.00
N GLU A 91 4.39 20.35 -1.94
CA GLU A 91 3.87 19.11 -2.48
C GLU A 91 4.94 18.31 -3.23
N ASP A 92 4.83 16.99 -3.15
CA ASP A 92 5.73 16.07 -3.85
C ASP A 92 5.46 16.05 -5.37
N ALA A 93 6.53 15.86 -6.13
CA ALA A 93 6.48 15.74 -7.59
C ALA A 93 7.22 14.48 -8.08
N THR A 94 7.15 13.39 -7.30
CA THR A 94 7.79 12.11 -7.65
C THR A 94 6.93 11.35 -8.64
N ASP A 95 7.55 10.91 -9.74
CA ASP A 95 6.98 10.01 -10.73
C ASP A 95 7.40 8.56 -10.40
N ASP A 96 6.46 7.63 -10.37
CA ASP A 96 6.67 6.29 -9.84
C ASP A 96 6.69 5.22 -10.93
N ARG A 97 7.56 4.20 -10.75
CA ARG A 97 7.76 3.13 -11.74
C ARG A 97 7.70 1.74 -11.10
N PRO A 98 7.16 0.70 -11.80
CA PRO A 98 7.09 -0.66 -11.29
C PRO A 98 8.37 -1.45 -11.57
N GLY A 99 8.78 -2.35 -10.67
CA GLY A 99 9.92 -3.25 -10.90
C GLY A 99 10.46 -3.89 -9.62
N THR A 100 9.64 -4.65 -8.90
CA THR A 100 9.92 -5.15 -7.55
C THR A 100 9.56 -6.63 -7.45
N SER A 101 10.11 -7.34 -6.47
CA SER A 101 9.72 -8.70 -6.07
C SER A 101 9.46 -8.75 -4.56
N HIS A 102 8.61 -9.70 -4.14
CA HIS A 102 8.32 -9.95 -2.74
C HIS A 102 8.35 -11.45 -2.45
N PHE A 103 8.77 -11.84 -1.24
CA PHE A 103 8.68 -13.21 -0.75
C PHE A 103 8.54 -13.24 0.78
N VAL A 104 7.94 -14.32 1.26
CA VAL A 104 7.84 -14.64 2.68
C VAL A 104 8.49 -16.00 2.91
N VAL A 105 9.28 -16.12 3.97
CA VAL A 105 9.87 -17.39 4.42
C VAL A 105 9.60 -17.54 5.90
N MET A 106 9.17 -18.73 6.30
CA MET A 106 9.06 -19.14 7.71
C MET A 106 9.82 -20.45 7.88
N ASP A 107 10.64 -20.54 8.90
CA ASP A 107 11.38 -21.75 9.20
C ASP A 107 10.69 -22.64 10.26
N ALA A 108 11.29 -23.78 10.56
CA ALA A 108 10.74 -24.74 11.53
C ALA A 108 10.79 -24.25 12.99
N ASP A 109 11.60 -23.25 13.29
CA ASP A 109 11.73 -22.66 14.63
C ASP A 109 10.73 -21.51 14.83
N GLY A 110 9.99 -21.11 13.76
CA GLY A 110 9.00 -20.04 13.76
C GLY A 110 9.59 -18.66 13.41
N ASP A 111 10.84 -18.59 13.00
CA ASP A 111 11.43 -17.34 12.53
C ASP A 111 10.84 -16.97 11.16
N VAL A 112 10.39 -15.70 11.03
CA VAL A 112 9.69 -15.22 9.83
C VAL A 112 10.45 -14.08 9.17
N VAL A 113 10.57 -14.14 7.85
CA VAL A 113 11.06 -13.06 6.99
C VAL A 113 9.99 -12.70 5.96
N SER A 114 9.54 -11.45 5.99
CA SER A 114 8.75 -10.82 4.92
C SER A 114 9.65 -9.80 4.22
N MET A 115 10.00 -10.05 2.95
CA MET A 115 10.99 -9.24 2.26
C MET A 115 10.52 -8.76 0.89
N THR A 116 10.53 -7.45 0.70
CA THR A 116 10.38 -6.81 -0.60
C THR A 116 11.74 -6.33 -1.09
N THR A 117 12.13 -6.72 -2.31
CA THR A 117 13.44 -6.41 -2.89
C THR A 117 13.28 -5.89 -4.31
N THR A 118 14.15 -4.96 -4.71
CA THR A 118 14.01 -4.28 -5.99
C THR A 118 15.35 -3.81 -6.54
N VAL A 119 15.44 -3.74 -7.86
CA VAL A 119 16.43 -2.94 -8.58
C VAL A 119 15.78 -1.75 -9.29
N GLU A 120 14.55 -1.45 -8.95
CA GLU A 120 13.56 -0.48 -9.44
C GLU A 120 13.00 -0.91 -10.79
N SER A 121 13.61 -0.65 -11.93
CA SER A 121 13.14 -1.14 -13.24
C SER A 121 13.44 -2.62 -13.43
N PRO A 122 12.76 -3.36 -14.35
CA PRO A 122 12.94 -4.82 -14.53
C PRO A 122 14.39 -5.30 -14.70
N PHE A 123 15.26 -4.46 -15.25
CA PHE A 123 16.70 -4.70 -15.38
C PHE A 123 17.53 -3.60 -14.70
N GLY A 124 16.96 -2.86 -13.77
CA GLY A 124 17.59 -1.74 -13.09
C GLY A 124 18.14 -0.71 -14.07
N SER A 125 19.40 -0.31 -13.90
CA SER A 125 20.10 0.61 -14.80
C SER A 125 20.54 -0.03 -16.14
N GLY A 126 20.23 -1.30 -16.39
CA GLY A 126 20.73 -2.08 -17.53
C GLY A 126 22.22 -2.43 -17.46
N ARG A 127 22.90 -2.11 -16.37
CA ARG A 127 24.31 -2.43 -16.13
C ARG A 127 24.41 -3.65 -15.22
N MET A 128 25.40 -4.52 -15.54
CA MET A 128 25.65 -5.74 -14.77
C MET A 128 27.07 -5.75 -14.22
N VAL A 129 27.22 -6.14 -12.96
CA VAL A 129 28.49 -6.34 -12.28
C VAL A 129 28.40 -7.58 -11.40
N GLY A 130 29.40 -8.44 -11.41
CA GLY A 130 29.43 -9.63 -10.56
C GLY A 130 28.29 -10.63 -10.81
N GLY A 131 27.63 -10.58 -11.96
CA GLY A 131 26.53 -11.49 -12.32
C GLY A 131 25.13 -11.01 -11.94
N PHE A 132 24.96 -9.77 -11.47
CA PHE A 132 23.66 -9.18 -11.16
C PHE A 132 23.51 -7.76 -11.73
N PHE A 133 22.27 -7.34 -11.94
CA PHE A 133 21.96 -6.00 -12.41
C PHE A 133 22.12 -4.98 -11.29
N LEU A 134 22.68 -3.82 -11.63
CA LEU A 134 22.69 -2.66 -10.74
C LEU A 134 21.34 -1.96 -10.80
N ASN A 135 20.89 -1.47 -9.65
CA ASN A 135 19.64 -0.71 -9.56
C ASN A 135 19.72 0.65 -10.30
N ASN A 136 18.56 1.26 -10.50
CA ASN A 136 18.40 2.65 -10.95
C ASN A 136 17.63 3.50 -9.93
N GLN A 137 17.77 3.21 -8.64
CA GLN A 137 17.03 3.79 -7.53
C GLN A 137 17.10 5.33 -7.44
N LEU A 138 18.04 5.97 -8.12
CA LEU A 138 18.07 7.44 -8.25
C LEU A 138 16.84 8.01 -8.94
N THR A 139 16.12 7.20 -9.74
CA THR A 139 14.89 7.62 -10.40
C THR A 139 13.66 7.59 -9.46
N ASP A 140 13.80 7.08 -8.23
CA ASP A 140 12.77 7.14 -7.19
C ASP A 140 12.77 8.47 -6.43
N PHE A 141 13.77 9.32 -6.64
CA PHE A 141 13.72 10.70 -6.18
C PHE A 141 12.81 11.55 -7.06
N SER A 142 12.28 12.65 -6.50
CA SER A 142 11.61 13.67 -7.29
C SER A 142 12.55 14.25 -8.36
N PHE A 143 12.11 14.28 -9.62
CA PHE A 143 12.86 14.94 -10.72
C PHE A 143 12.91 16.45 -10.58
N VAL A 144 12.00 17.03 -9.81
CA VAL A 144 12.01 18.44 -9.42
C VAL A 144 12.47 18.51 -7.96
N ALA A 145 13.62 19.13 -7.73
CA ALA A 145 14.19 19.19 -6.38
C ALA A 145 13.58 20.29 -5.50
N ARG A 146 12.97 21.32 -6.12
CA ARG A 146 12.42 22.48 -5.42
C ARG A 146 11.10 22.90 -6.03
N ASP A 147 10.21 23.45 -5.19
CA ASP A 147 8.99 24.12 -5.65
C ASP A 147 9.28 25.51 -6.29
N GLU A 148 8.21 26.23 -6.67
CA GLU A 148 8.31 27.56 -7.27
C GLU A 148 8.87 28.61 -6.30
N GLU A 149 8.71 28.42 -4.99
CA GLU A 149 9.24 29.24 -3.92
C GLU A 149 10.70 28.91 -3.55
N GLY A 150 11.29 27.87 -4.17
CA GLY A 150 12.66 27.43 -3.95
C GLY A 150 12.85 26.53 -2.72
N ARG A 151 11.77 26.04 -2.09
CA ARG A 151 11.81 25.11 -0.94
C ARG A 151 12.13 23.70 -1.47
N LEU A 152 12.96 22.93 -0.73
CA LEU A 152 13.26 21.54 -1.09
C LEU A 152 12.02 20.64 -0.89
N LEU A 153 11.76 19.80 -1.89
CA LEU A 153 10.74 18.76 -1.79
C LEU A 153 11.17 17.66 -0.81
N PRO A 154 10.24 17.01 -0.10
CA PRO A 154 10.57 15.93 0.85
C PRO A 154 11.40 14.82 0.21
N ASN A 155 11.09 14.44 -1.02
CA ASN A 155 11.81 13.41 -1.78
C ASN A 155 12.84 14.00 -2.78
N ALA A 156 13.35 15.21 -2.55
CA ALA A 156 14.43 15.78 -3.36
C ALA A 156 15.74 15.01 -3.16
N VAL A 157 16.50 14.82 -4.26
CA VAL A 157 17.80 14.15 -4.21
C VAL A 157 18.82 14.96 -3.40
N GLN A 158 19.55 14.28 -2.52
CA GLN A 158 20.66 14.84 -1.75
C GLN A 158 21.75 13.79 -1.54
N PRO A 159 23.03 14.17 -1.33
CA PRO A 159 24.09 13.22 -1.02
C PRO A 159 23.82 12.41 0.25
N GLY A 160 23.87 11.08 0.16
CA GLY A 160 23.63 10.18 1.28
C GLY A 160 22.15 9.93 1.63
N LYS A 161 21.21 10.61 1.00
CA LYS A 161 19.77 10.44 1.20
C LYS A 161 19.25 9.20 0.47
N ARG A 162 18.30 8.51 1.09
CA ARG A 162 17.52 7.42 0.49
C ARG A 162 16.29 8.00 -0.20
N PRO A 163 15.89 7.49 -1.36
CA PRO A 163 14.60 7.86 -1.95
C PRO A 163 13.44 7.30 -1.12
N ARG A 164 12.26 7.90 -1.27
CA ARG A 164 11.03 7.36 -0.72
C ARG A 164 10.74 6.00 -1.34
N SER A 165 10.21 5.07 -0.54
CA SER A 165 9.81 3.74 -0.97
C SER A 165 8.37 3.45 -0.57
N SER A 166 7.64 2.72 -1.42
CA SER A 166 6.31 2.17 -1.13
C SER A 166 6.36 0.71 -0.68
N MET A 167 7.54 0.10 -0.64
CA MET A 167 7.72 -1.28 -0.18
C MET A 167 7.21 -1.43 1.25
N SER A 168 6.25 -2.33 1.44
CA SER A 168 5.52 -2.50 2.69
C SER A 168 5.47 -3.98 3.10
N PRO A 169 6.64 -4.65 3.29
CA PRO A 169 6.65 -5.99 3.84
C PRO A 169 6.09 -5.95 5.25
N THR A 170 5.10 -6.80 5.53
CA THR A 170 4.32 -6.73 6.77
C THR A 170 4.30 -8.09 7.46
N ILE A 171 4.45 -8.08 8.79
CA ILE A 171 4.20 -9.20 9.68
C ILE A 171 3.13 -8.76 10.67
N VAL A 172 2.11 -9.58 10.84
CA VAL A 172 1.03 -9.38 11.81
C VAL A 172 1.20 -10.38 12.95
N LEU A 173 1.08 -9.86 14.15
CA LEU A 173 1.06 -10.66 15.37
C LEU A 173 -0.35 -10.59 15.97
N ASP A 174 -0.76 -11.68 16.62
CA ASP A 174 -2.00 -11.72 17.37
C ASP A 174 -1.94 -10.88 18.68
N ALA A 175 -3.01 -10.86 19.45
CA ALA A 175 -3.08 -10.13 20.71
C ALA A 175 -2.10 -10.64 21.79
N ASN A 176 -1.57 -11.85 21.66
CA ASN A 176 -0.58 -12.44 22.57
C ASN A 176 0.86 -12.13 22.14
N GLY A 177 1.04 -11.62 20.92
CA GLY A 177 2.33 -11.37 20.29
C GLY A 177 2.86 -12.56 19.48
N ASP A 178 2.03 -13.57 19.25
CA ASP A 178 2.36 -14.73 18.43
C ASP A 178 2.14 -14.41 16.94
N PHE A 179 2.85 -15.11 16.05
CA PHE A 179 2.71 -14.91 14.61
C PHE A 179 1.30 -15.26 14.13
N GLU A 180 0.69 -14.38 13.33
CA GLU A 180 -0.59 -14.62 12.68
C GLU A 180 -0.44 -14.72 11.15
N LEU A 181 0.19 -13.74 10.53
CA LEU A 181 0.44 -13.75 9.09
C LEU A 181 1.60 -12.83 8.67
N ALA A 182 2.15 -13.11 7.51
CA ALA A 182 3.08 -12.22 6.83
C ALA A 182 2.68 -12.04 5.37
N THR A 183 2.80 -10.81 4.85
CA THR A 183 2.41 -10.46 3.48
C THR A 183 3.22 -9.29 2.95
N GLY A 184 3.12 -9.08 1.67
CA GLY A 184 3.62 -7.95 0.92
C GLY A 184 3.52 -8.18 -0.57
N SER A 185 3.86 -7.17 -1.36
CA SER A 185 3.73 -7.21 -2.81
C SER A 185 4.81 -6.38 -3.50
N PRO A 186 5.21 -6.71 -4.73
CA PRO A 186 5.74 -5.75 -5.69
C PRO A 186 4.61 -4.87 -6.26
N GLY A 187 4.97 -3.81 -7.02
CA GLY A 187 3.98 -3.00 -7.73
C GLY A 187 4.19 -1.48 -7.69
N GLY A 188 5.43 -1.03 -7.46
CA GLY A 188 5.73 0.42 -7.38
C GLY A 188 4.89 1.10 -6.29
N ASN A 189 4.28 2.22 -6.58
CA ASN A 189 3.41 2.94 -5.63
C ASN A 189 2.18 2.18 -5.20
N SER A 190 1.68 1.27 -6.01
CA SER A 190 0.48 0.49 -5.71
C SER A 190 0.72 -0.59 -4.65
N ILE A 191 1.98 -0.84 -4.27
CA ILE A 191 2.35 -1.83 -3.24
C ILE A 191 1.56 -1.61 -1.94
N ILE A 192 1.39 -0.36 -1.54
CA ILE A 192 0.67 -0.02 -0.30
C ILE A 192 -0.78 -0.49 -0.37
N ALA A 193 -1.47 -0.19 -1.49
CA ALA A 193 -2.86 -0.60 -1.70
C ALA A 193 -2.99 -2.14 -1.83
N TYR A 194 -2.04 -2.81 -2.49
CA TYR A 194 -2.02 -4.27 -2.61
C TYR A 194 -1.85 -4.96 -1.26
N THR A 195 -0.89 -4.48 -0.47
CA THR A 195 -0.65 -4.99 0.88
C THR A 195 -1.86 -4.72 1.79
N ALA A 196 -2.41 -3.50 1.78
CA ALA A 196 -3.61 -3.16 2.54
C ALA A 196 -4.82 -4.01 2.12
N LYS A 197 -5.03 -4.24 0.81
CA LYS A 197 -6.11 -5.10 0.31
C LYS A 197 -5.99 -6.54 0.84
N SER A 198 -4.78 -7.10 0.84
CA SER A 198 -4.58 -8.46 1.35
C SER A 198 -4.81 -8.55 2.86
N LEU A 199 -4.40 -7.53 3.62
CA LEU A 199 -4.64 -7.45 5.06
C LEU A 199 -6.13 -7.32 5.38
N VAL A 200 -6.83 -6.37 4.78
CA VAL A 200 -8.28 -6.19 4.94
C VAL A 200 -9.03 -7.46 4.52
N GLY A 201 -8.64 -8.07 3.40
CA GLY A 201 -9.21 -9.34 2.95
C GLY A 201 -9.15 -10.44 3.99
N MET A 202 -8.01 -10.61 4.65
CA MET A 202 -7.82 -11.67 5.64
C MET A 202 -8.33 -11.31 7.04
N LEU A 203 -8.09 -10.09 7.50
CA LEU A 203 -8.36 -9.69 8.88
C LEU A 203 -9.81 -9.24 9.09
N ASP A 204 -10.38 -8.50 8.12
CA ASP A 204 -11.70 -7.91 8.25
C ASP A 204 -12.77 -8.70 7.49
N TRP A 205 -12.46 -9.15 6.26
CA TRP A 205 -13.40 -9.86 5.40
C TRP A 205 -13.34 -11.38 5.56
N GLY A 206 -12.42 -11.90 6.38
CA GLY A 206 -12.31 -13.32 6.70
C GLY A 206 -11.96 -14.23 5.52
N LEU A 207 -11.33 -13.70 4.49
CA LEU A 207 -10.93 -14.44 3.31
C LEU A 207 -9.75 -15.38 3.59
N SER A 208 -9.67 -16.46 2.82
CA SER A 208 -8.46 -17.28 2.78
C SER A 208 -7.27 -16.50 2.21
N PRO A 209 -6.01 -16.89 2.50
CA PRO A 209 -4.85 -16.28 1.86
C PRO A 209 -4.91 -16.28 0.33
N GLU A 210 -5.40 -17.36 -0.28
CA GLU A 210 -5.58 -17.48 -1.74
C GLU A 210 -6.61 -16.48 -2.26
N ASP A 211 -7.78 -16.38 -1.61
CA ASP A 211 -8.84 -15.47 -2.03
C ASP A 211 -8.43 -14.02 -1.83
N ALA A 212 -7.74 -13.69 -0.72
CA ALA A 212 -7.23 -12.36 -0.46
C ALA A 212 -6.17 -11.93 -1.49
N ALA A 213 -5.28 -12.84 -1.91
CA ALA A 213 -4.32 -12.58 -2.98
C ALA A 213 -5.02 -12.40 -4.34
N ALA A 214 -6.06 -13.20 -4.60
CA ALA A 214 -6.81 -13.21 -5.87
C ALA A 214 -7.80 -12.05 -6.02
N LEU A 215 -8.20 -11.36 -4.93
CA LEU A 215 -9.08 -10.19 -5.03
C LEU A 215 -8.61 -9.22 -6.11
N PRO A 216 -9.52 -8.67 -6.93
CA PRO A 216 -9.16 -7.65 -7.91
C PRO A 216 -8.45 -6.47 -7.26
N ASN A 217 -7.43 -5.95 -7.91
CA ASN A 217 -6.68 -4.82 -7.42
C ASN A 217 -7.47 -3.52 -7.58
N VAL A 218 -7.50 -2.74 -6.51
CA VAL A 218 -8.08 -1.40 -6.46
C VAL A 218 -7.01 -0.46 -5.91
N VAL A 219 -6.63 0.53 -6.70
CA VAL A 219 -5.63 1.53 -6.33
C VAL A 219 -6.23 2.91 -6.49
N ALA A 220 -6.43 3.59 -5.38
CA ALA A 220 -7.01 4.92 -5.33
C ALA A 220 -5.99 5.93 -4.79
N ARG A 221 -5.52 6.81 -5.67
CA ARG A 221 -4.59 7.91 -5.36
C ARG A 221 -5.04 9.17 -6.09
N GLY A 222 -5.16 10.27 -5.37
CA GLY A 222 -5.73 11.50 -5.90
C GLY A 222 -7.20 11.30 -6.30
N ASP A 223 -7.58 11.82 -7.46
CA ASP A 223 -8.97 11.81 -7.92
C ASP A 223 -9.37 10.56 -8.70
N THR A 224 -8.41 9.70 -9.03
CA THR A 224 -8.65 8.54 -9.88
C THR A 224 -8.53 7.23 -9.11
N VAL A 225 -9.51 6.36 -9.32
CA VAL A 225 -9.52 4.98 -8.83
C VAL A 225 -9.22 4.05 -9.99
N ASN A 226 -8.06 3.37 -9.95
CA ASN A 226 -7.71 2.34 -10.92
C ASN A 226 -8.22 0.99 -10.41
N ILE A 227 -9.06 0.34 -11.20
CA ILE A 227 -9.64 -0.96 -10.86
C ILE A 227 -9.21 -1.99 -11.92
N GLU A 228 -8.77 -3.15 -11.45
CA GLU A 228 -8.34 -4.25 -12.29
C GLU A 228 -9.49 -4.83 -13.13
N GLU A 229 -9.15 -5.40 -14.28
CA GLU A 229 -10.09 -6.12 -15.12
C GLU A 229 -10.68 -7.34 -14.38
N GLY A 230 -11.98 -7.58 -14.55
CA GLY A 230 -12.69 -8.66 -13.86
C GLY A 230 -13.35 -8.26 -12.55
N PHE A 231 -13.26 -6.99 -12.14
CA PHE A 231 -14.02 -6.47 -11.02
C PHE A 231 -15.53 -6.46 -11.32
N ASP A 232 -16.37 -6.56 -10.29
CA ASP A 232 -17.83 -6.57 -10.43
C ASP A 232 -18.36 -5.25 -11.02
N GLU A 233 -18.99 -5.35 -12.19
CA GLU A 233 -19.52 -4.19 -12.93
C GLU A 233 -20.68 -3.49 -12.20
N ALA A 234 -21.47 -4.21 -11.38
CA ALA A 234 -22.55 -3.60 -10.62
C ALA A 234 -21.99 -2.73 -9.47
N ILE A 235 -20.96 -3.24 -8.79
CA ILE A 235 -20.23 -2.46 -7.75
C ILE A 235 -19.56 -1.24 -8.39
N MET A 236 -18.90 -1.39 -9.55
CA MET A 236 -18.29 -0.27 -10.25
C MET A 236 -19.32 0.78 -10.68
N ALA A 237 -20.50 0.38 -11.12
CA ALA A 237 -21.58 1.30 -11.48
C ALA A 237 -22.06 2.09 -10.26
N GLU A 238 -22.29 1.42 -9.13
CA GLU A 238 -22.64 2.07 -7.87
C GLU A 238 -21.56 3.06 -7.41
N LEU A 239 -20.30 2.68 -7.45
CA LEU A 239 -19.20 3.58 -7.07
C LEU A 239 -19.17 4.83 -7.98
N ARG A 240 -19.40 4.69 -9.30
CA ARG A 240 -19.50 5.83 -10.21
C ARG A 240 -20.69 6.74 -9.85
N ASP A 241 -21.84 6.15 -9.51
CA ASP A 241 -23.03 6.92 -9.09
C ASP A 241 -22.79 7.69 -7.79
N ARG A 242 -21.91 7.20 -6.91
CA ARG A 242 -21.43 7.89 -5.71
C ARG A 242 -20.40 8.99 -5.97
N GLY A 243 -19.95 9.16 -7.21
CA GLY A 243 -19.03 10.22 -7.65
C GLY A 243 -17.56 9.79 -7.78
N PHE A 244 -17.21 8.49 -7.64
CA PHE A 244 -15.84 8.03 -7.86
C PHE A 244 -15.47 8.07 -9.35
N THR A 245 -14.30 8.62 -9.67
CA THR A 245 -13.73 8.60 -11.02
C THR A 245 -12.98 7.29 -11.25
N ILE A 246 -13.68 6.28 -11.79
CA ILE A 246 -13.15 4.94 -11.97
C ILE A 246 -12.55 4.77 -13.36
N GLN A 247 -11.30 4.30 -13.42
CA GLN A 247 -10.64 3.80 -14.62
C GLN A 247 -10.54 2.28 -14.54
N GLY A 248 -11.44 1.58 -15.24
CA GLY A 248 -11.43 0.12 -15.35
C GLY A 248 -10.43 -0.39 -16.38
N GLY A 249 -10.02 -1.67 -16.24
CA GLY A 249 -9.18 -2.35 -17.22
C GLY A 249 -7.68 -2.01 -17.16
N ARG A 250 -7.23 -1.21 -16.23
CA ARG A 250 -5.81 -0.96 -16.00
C ARG A 250 -5.32 -1.85 -14.87
N GLY A 251 -4.88 -3.06 -15.26
CA GLY A 251 -4.20 -3.97 -14.34
C GLY A 251 -2.79 -3.49 -14.07
N GLU A 252 -2.47 -3.13 -12.85
CA GLU A 252 -1.09 -3.19 -12.37
C GLU A 252 -0.85 -4.58 -11.81
N ASN A 253 0.31 -5.15 -12.10
CA ASN A 253 0.62 -6.50 -11.65
C ASN A 253 1.08 -6.49 -10.21
N SER A 254 0.17 -6.76 -9.28
CA SER A 254 0.56 -7.20 -7.93
C SER A 254 1.32 -8.54 -8.01
N GLY A 255 1.95 -8.91 -6.95
CA GLY A 255 2.65 -10.19 -6.79
C GLY A 255 2.66 -10.54 -5.32
N ILE A 256 1.46 -10.54 -4.73
CA ILE A 256 1.26 -10.77 -3.30
C ILE A 256 1.74 -12.16 -2.92
N HIS A 257 2.52 -12.26 -1.87
CA HIS A 257 2.83 -13.53 -1.21
C HIS A 257 2.40 -13.45 0.24
N ILE A 258 1.80 -14.53 0.73
CA ILE A 258 1.23 -14.63 2.06
C ILE A 258 1.69 -15.94 2.71
N VAL A 259 2.01 -15.87 4.00
CA VAL A 259 2.00 -17.02 4.90
C VAL A 259 1.10 -16.65 6.06
N ARG A 260 0.15 -17.52 6.40
CA ARG A 260 -0.77 -17.37 7.53
C ARG A 260 -0.75 -18.63 8.38
N GLU A 261 -0.73 -18.45 9.70
CA GLU A 261 -0.96 -19.51 10.66
C GLU A 261 -2.45 -19.54 11.04
N LEU A 262 -3.05 -20.72 10.98
CA LEU A 262 -4.43 -20.94 11.42
C LEU A 262 -4.46 -21.27 12.92
N GLU A 263 -5.64 -21.20 13.54
CA GLU A 263 -5.85 -21.48 14.96
C GLU A 263 -5.37 -22.87 15.40
N ASP A 264 -5.29 -23.85 14.49
CA ASP A 264 -4.79 -25.19 14.76
C ASP A 264 -3.27 -25.34 14.55
N GLY A 265 -2.57 -24.24 14.27
CA GLY A 265 -1.13 -24.21 13.99
C GLY A 265 -0.77 -24.61 12.54
N THR A 266 -1.75 -24.81 11.67
CA THR A 266 -1.49 -25.12 10.27
C THR A 266 -1.02 -23.86 9.54
N LEU A 267 0.11 -23.98 8.81
CA LEU A 267 0.60 -22.91 7.94
C LEU A 267 0.00 -23.03 6.54
N ILE A 268 -0.55 -21.93 6.05
CA ILE A 268 -1.05 -21.79 4.67
C ILE A 268 -0.21 -20.73 3.95
N GLY A 269 0.33 -21.10 2.80
CA GLY A 269 1.01 -20.18 1.89
C GLY A 269 0.15 -19.89 0.66
N ALA A 270 0.14 -18.63 0.21
CA ALA A 270 -0.51 -18.23 -1.02
C ALA A 270 0.41 -17.34 -1.88
N ALA A 271 0.27 -17.46 -3.19
CA ALA A 271 0.95 -16.63 -4.17
C ALA A 271 -0.08 -15.99 -5.12
N ASP A 272 0.18 -14.76 -5.51
CA ASP A 272 -0.66 -13.99 -6.41
C ASP A 272 -0.78 -14.67 -7.79
N PRO A 273 -2.01 -14.95 -8.28
CA PRO A 273 -2.21 -15.60 -9.57
C PRO A 273 -1.77 -14.75 -10.77
N ARG A 274 -1.45 -13.47 -10.58
CA ARG A 274 -1.02 -12.53 -11.64
C ARG A 274 0.44 -12.68 -12.01
N ARG A 275 1.23 -13.40 -11.21
CA ARG A 275 2.66 -13.68 -11.43
C ARG A 275 2.98 -15.16 -11.24
N ASP A 276 4.16 -15.58 -11.67
CA ASP A 276 4.64 -16.96 -11.57
C ASP A 276 5.17 -17.32 -10.16
N GLY A 277 4.55 -16.73 -9.12
CA GLY A 277 4.85 -17.05 -7.73
C GLY A 277 4.31 -18.41 -7.31
N ILE A 278 4.93 -19.03 -6.32
CA ILE A 278 4.48 -20.28 -5.72
C ILE A 278 4.50 -20.20 -4.19
N ALA A 279 3.62 -20.97 -3.54
CA ALA A 279 3.76 -21.35 -2.14
C ALA A 279 4.25 -22.79 -2.09
N ALA A 280 5.28 -23.07 -1.31
CA ALA A 280 5.86 -24.40 -1.17
C ALA A 280 6.21 -24.68 0.29
N GLN A 281 6.05 -25.94 0.70
CA GLN A 281 6.59 -26.46 1.95
C GLN A 281 7.74 -27.42 1.61
N PRO A 282 8.81 -27.45 2.42
CA PRO A 282 9.93 -28.35 2.23
C PRO A 282 9.56 -29.83 2.35
#